data_2ebe1d81342d9a4119bcb8942994593c
#
_entry.id   2ebe1d81342d9a4119bcb8942994593c
#
_cell.length_a   1.000
_cell.length_b   1.000
_cell.length_c   1.000
_cell.angle_alpha   90.00
_cell.angle_beta   90.00
_cell.angle_gamma   90.00
#
_symmetry.space_group_name_H-M   'P 1'
#
loop_
_entity.id
_entity.type
_entity.pdbx_description
1 polymer ?
#
loop_
_entity_poly.entity_id
_entity_poly.type
_entity_poly.pdbx_seq_one_letter_code
_entity_poly.pdbx_strand_id
1 'polypeptide(L)'
;MLATIMQALDSTIANVALPHMQGSLSAAQDQITWVLTSYIVAAAIATPLTGWLCDRFSQKTVFLVSVFGFTIASIWCGFSTSLPEIVVARLMQGLFGAALVPLSQAVLLDINPPKNHGSAMAVWGMGVMVGPILGPSLGGWLTDSYDWRWVFFINVPIGALAFYGIWRYIKREPAARKMQFDVFGFAMLSLAIGALQMVLDRGEQNDWFSSTETWVEVIVMTVSFIYFVVHTMFTPANRSFINMHLLQNRNYLSGLLFIFIVGMVLFAVRALIPTMLQNLMGYTAKVSGFVTAPSGLGTMLAMLFVGRLVGKVDLRMLLVTGFGLTAFSLWQMSNYALVLSQGDIIWPGVIQGFGLGLVFVPLSASTFATLSPEMRAQGTAMYSLIRNIGSSVGIALVQTLLVRNSQIAHSSIVSQINPISMSDSGLSTFYNLHTISGLAALNQEVTRQSAMIAYVDDYKLMLLLTLLVIPLLFLIKPPKRNIPPVIDHAAME
;
A
#
# COMPACT_ATOMS: atom_id res chain seq x y z
N MET A 1 -5.01 -17.21 1.03
CA MET A 1 -5.39 -16.50 -0.21
C MET A 1 -6.71 -15.74 -0.06
N LEU A 2 -7.86 -16.40 0.18
CA LEU A 2 -9.16 -15.72 0.32
C LEU A 2 -9.15 -14.58 1.35
N ALA A 3 -8.55 -14.77 2.52
CA ALA A 3 -8.42 -13.73 3.53
C ALA A 3 -7.62 -12.51 3.05
N THR A 4 -6.57 -12.72 2.24
CA THR A 4 -5.79 -11.63 1.63
C THR A 4 -6.61 -10.88 0.57
N ILE A 5 -7.34 -11.62 -0.27
CA ILE A 5 -8.23 -11.04 -1.29
C ILE A 5 -9.31 -10.19 -0.60
N MET A 6 -9.94 -10.72 0.45
CA MET A 6 -10.95 -10.01 1.23
C MET A 6 -10.43 -8.69 1.78
N GLN A 7 -9.27 -8.70 2.44
CA GLN A 7 -8.66 -7.49 2.99
C GLN A 7 -8.24 -6.51 1.89
N ALA A 8 -7.67 -7.00 0.77
CA ALA A 8 -7.25 -6.15 -0.34
C ALA A 8 -8.43 -5.53 -1.09
N LEU A 9 -9.55 -6.26 -1.22
CA LEU A 9 -10.80 -5.71 -1.76
C LEU A 9 -11.39 -4.65 -0.84
N ASP A 10 -11.52 -4.94 0.45
CA ASP A 10 -12.08 -4.00 1.43
C ASP A 10 -11.35 -2.67 1.45
N SER A 11 -10.01 -2.70 1.43
CA SER A 11 -9.17 -1.49 1.44
C SER A 11 -9.32 -0.61 0.18
N THR A 12 -9.75 -1.17 -0.94
CA THR A 12 -9.87 -0.45 -2.21
C THR A 12 -11.31 -0.08 -2.55
N ILE A 13 -12.26 -0.96 -2.20
CA ILE A 13 -13.67 -0.79 -2.53
C ILE A 13 -14.33 0.34 -1.72
N ALA A 14 -13.91 0.51 -0.44
CA ALA A 14 -14.43 1.54 0.44
C ALA A 14 -14.15 2.97 -0.06
N ASN A 15 -13.01 3.19 -0.75
CA ASN A 15 -12.66 4.49 -1.32
C ASN A 15 -13.68 4.99 -2.36
N VAL A 16 -14.23 4.08 -3.15
CA VAL A 16 -15.19 4.41 -4.21
C VAL A 16 -16.55 4.77 -3.61
N ALA A 17 -16.89 4.19 -2.48
CA ALA A 17 -18.17 4.40 -1.80
C ALA A 17 -18.23 5.69 -0.94
N LEU A 18 -17.08 6.33 -0.65
CA LEU A 18 -17.02 7.51 0.22
C LEU A 18 -17.98 8.63 -0.12
N PRO A 19 -18.15 9.09 -1.39
CA PRO A 19 -19.08 10.16 -1.71
C PRO A 19 -20.54 9.81 -1.38
N HIS A 20 -20.93 8.56 -1.58
CA HIS A 20 -22.28 8.07 -1.25
C HIS A 20 -22.48 7.95 0.26
N MET A 21 -21.45 7.50 1.00
CA MET A 21 -21.47 7.47 2.46
C MET A 21 -21.60 8.88 3.03
N GLN A 22 -20.88 9.86 2.48
CA GLN A 22 -20.94 11.27 2.88
C GLN A 22 -22.37 11.80 2.85
N GLY A 23 -23.08 11.59 1.74
CA GLY A 23 -24.47 12.01 1.61
C GLY A 23 -25.41 11.30 2.58
N SER A 24 -25.30 9.97 2.70
CA SER A 24 -26.21 9.17 3.52
C SER A 24 -25.98 9.30 5.03
N LEU A 25 -24.75 9.60 5.47
CA LEU A 25 -24.39 9.80 6.86
C LEU A 25 -24.39 11.28 7.29
N SER A 26 -24.78 12.19 6.37
CA SER A 26 -24.78 13.65 6.57
C SER A 26 -23.46 14.18 7.13
N ALA A 27 -22.34 13.64 6.61
CA ALA A 27 -20.99 13.97 7.06
C ALA A 27 -20.38 15.10 6.21
N ALA A 28 -19.56 15.95 6.83
CA ALA A 28 -18.75 16.91 6.10
C ALA A 28 -17.61 16.20 5.32
N GLN A 29 -17.07 16.85 4.30
CA GLN A 29 -16.06 16.26 3.42
C GLN A 29 -14.76 15.91 4.16
N ASP A 30 -14.37 16.69 5.13
CA ASP A 30 -13.22 16.45 6.02
C ASP A 30 -13.48 15.32 7.02
N GLN A 31 -14.72 15.13 7.43
CA GLN A 31 -15.12 14.11 8.40
C GLN A 31 -15.26 12.72 7.80
N ILE A 32 -15.74 12.60 6.54
CA ILE A 32 -15.97 11.28 5.94
C ILE A 32 -14.65 10.51 5.72
N THR A 33 -13.51 11.19 5.60
CA THR A 33 -12.18 10.58 5.49
C THR A 33 -11.84 9.70 6.69
N TRP A 34 -12.41 9.97 7.89
CA TRP A 34 -12.23 9.15 9.07
C TRP A 34 -12.64 7.68 8.88
N VAL A 35 -13.55 7.39 7.95
CA VAL A 35 -13.94 6.01 7.61
C VAL A 35 -12.73 5.22 7.07
N LEU A 36 -11.81 5.85 6.35
CA LEU A 36 -10.58 5.23 5.87
C LEU A 36 -9.46 5.30 6.89
N THR A 37 -9.22 6.50 7.45
CA THR A 37 -8.14 6.76 8.40
C THR A 37 -8.24 5.86 9.62
N SER A 38 -9.44 5.69 10.21
CA SER A 38 -9.63 4.83 11.37
C SER A 38 -9.23 3.38 11.12
N TYR A 39 -9.58 2.83 9.95
CA TYR A 39 -9.17 1.50 9.54
C TYR A 39 -7.64 1.38 9.39
N ILE A 40 -7.03 2.32 8.69
CA ILE A 40 -5.58 2.31 8.39
C ILE A 40 -4.77 2.43 9.69
N VAL A 41 -5.13 3.37 10.57
CA VAL A 41 -4.47 3.57 11.87
C VAL A 41 -4.60 2.32 12.74
N ALA A 42 -5.80 1.77 12.88
CA ALA A 42 -6.03 0.55 13.66
C ALA A 42 -5.26 -0.64 13.11
N ALA A 43 -5.23 -0.82 11.79
CA ALA A 43 -4.47 -1.89 11.15
C ALA A 43 -2.96 -1.70 11.34
N ALA A 44 -2.44 -0.48 11.24
CA ALA A 44 -1.02 -0.18 11.44
C ALA A 44 -0.58 -0.48 12.88
N ILE A 45 -1.39 -0.09 13.88
CA ILE A 45 -1.15 -0.37 15.30
C ILE A 45 -1.19 -1.87 15.61
N ALA A 46 -2.16 -2.60 15.04
CA ALA A 46 -2.36 -4.01 15.35
C ALA A 46 -1.44 -4.96 14.56
N THR A 47 -0.89 -4.54 13.42
CA THR A 47 -0.02 -5.40 12.59
C THR A 47 1.18 -5.96 13.35
N PRO A 48 1.96 -5.18 14.12
CA PRO A 48 3.09 -5.71 14.90
C PRO A 48 2.66 -6.74 15.96
N LEU A 49 1.44 -6.62 16.48
CA LEU A 49 0.90 -7.52 17.51
C LEU A 49 0.72 -8.96 17.00
N THR A 50 0.59 -9.14 15.67
CA THR A 50 0.33 -10.43 15.04
C THR A 50 1.35 -11.50 15.43
N GLY A 51 2.64 -11.15 15.49
CA GLY A 51 3.70 -12.09 15.85
C GLY A 51 3.52 -12.61 17.28
N TRP A 52 3.38 -11.72 18.24
CA TRP A 52 3.18 -12.08 19.65
C TRP A 52 1.89 -12.91 19.86
N LEU A 53 0.81 -12.54 19.17
CA LEU A 53 -0.45 -13.31 19.23
C LEU A 53 -0.25 -14.75 18.73
N CYS A 54 0.52 -14.95 17.66
CA CYS A 54 0.82 -16.28 17.14
C CYS A 54 1.66 -17.11 18.12
N ASP A 55 2.65 -16.51 18.76
CA ASP A 55 3.47 -17.16 19.78
C ASP A 55 2.64 -17.56 21.01
N ARG A 56 1.63 -16.77 21.36
CA ARG A 56 0.77 -16.99 22.53
C ARG A 56 -0.39 -17.96 22.29
N PHE A 57 -1.06 -17.86 21.11
CA PHE A 57 -2.34 -18.54 20.86
C PHE A 57 -2.30 -19.59 19.73
N SER A 58 -1.28 -19.70 18.99
CA SER A 58 -1.09 -20.39 17.71
C SER A 58 -1.58 -19.61 16.48
N GLN A 59 -0.85 -19.78 15.39
CA GLN A 59 -1.11 -19.12 14.11
C GLN A 59 -2.53 -19.39 13.57
N LYS A 60 -3.00 -20.64 13.65
CA LYS A 60 -4.36 -21.01 13.21
C LYS A 60 -5.44 -20.28 14.01
N THR A 61 -5.30 -20.21 15.35
CA THR A 61 -6.29 -19.56 16.22
C THR A 61 -6.37 -18.06 15.93
N VAL A 62 -5.21 -17.40 15.86
CA VAL A 62 -5.15 -15.96 15.54
C VAL A 62 -5.78 -15.70 14.16
N PHE A 63 -5.48 -16.52 13.17
CA PHE A 63 -6.01 -16.35 11.82
C PHE A 63 -7.54 -16.52 11.78
N LEU A 64 -8.08 -17.52 12.48
CA LEU A 64 -9.54 -17.74 12.57
C LEU A 64 -10.24 -16.57 13.26
N VAL A 65 -9.70 -16.10 14.41
CA VAL A 65 -10.25 -14.95 15.14
C VAL A 65 -10.19 -13.68 14.28
N SER A 66 -9.11 -13.48 13.56
CA SER A 66 -8.95 -12.32 12.67
C SER A 66 -9.95 -12.32 11.51
N VAL A 67 -10.15 -13.47 10.83
CA VAL A 67 -11.15 -13.56 9.74
C VAL A 67 -12.56 -13.39 10.28
N PHE A 68 -12.88 -14.04 11.40
CA PHE A 68 -14.19 -13.93 12.02
C PHE A 68 -14.49 -12.49 12.48
N GLY A 69 -13.56 -11.89 13.26
CA GLY A 69 -13.71 -10.51 13.76
C GLY A 69 -13.79 -9.49 12.63
N PHE A 70 -12.96 -9.63 11.57
CA PHE A 70 -13.03 -8.79 10.38
C PHE A 70 -14.40 -8.88 9.71
N THR A 71 -14.94 -10.09 9.54
CA THR A 71 -16.23 -10.31 8.89
C THR A 71 -17.38 -9.71 9.72
N ILE A 72 -17.36 -9.88 11.03
CA ILE A 72 -18.37 -9.30 11.94
C ILE A 72 -18.28 -7.76 11.93
N ALA A 73 -17.08 -7.19 12.00
CA ALA A 73 -16.88 -5.74 11.90
C ALA A 73 -17.33 -5.20 10.54
N SER A 74 -17.14 -5.95 9.46
CA SER A 74 -17.63 -5.60 8.12
C SER A 74 -19.17 -5.57 8.08
N ILE A 75 -19.83 -6.56 8.69
CA ILE A 75 -21.29 -6.56 8.84
C ILE A 75 -21.75 -5.32 9.62
N TRP A 76 -21.05 -4.97 10.69
CA TRP A 76 -21.34 -3.78 11.49
C TRP A 76 -21.18 -2.50 10.65
N CYS A 77 -20.11 -2.35 9.86
CA CYS A 77 -19.97 -1.24 8.92
C CYS A 77 -21.18 -1.11 7.97
N GLY A 78 -21.66 -2.24 7.43
CA GLY A 78 -22.82 -2.27 6.53
C GLY A 78 -24.15 -1.85 7.20
N PHE A 79 -24.31 -2.08 8.48
CA PHE A 79 -25.49 -1.67 9.24
C PHE A 79 -25.39 -0.29 9.88
N SER A 80 -24.23 0.38 9.81
CA SER A 80 -24.01 1.69 10.42
C SER A 80 -24.97 2.75 9.88
N THR A 81 -25.50 3.55 10.79
CA THR A 81 -26.46 4.64 10.51
C THR A 81 -25.89 6.03 10.78
N SER A 82 -24.73 6.11 11.42
CA SER A 82 -24.06 7.37 11.73
C SER A 82 -22.55 7.30 11.50
N LEU A 83 -21.92 8.47 11.28
CA LEU A 83 -20.48 8.56 11.09
C LEU A 83 -19.68 8.02 12.29
N PRO A 84 -19.96 8.35 13.56
CA PRO A 84 -19.22 7.78 14.68
C PRO A 84 -19.33 6.25 14.75
N GLU A 85 -20.50 5.70 14.42
CA GLU A 85 -20.72 4.25 14.44
C GLU A 85 -19.85 3.54 13.39
N ILE A 86 -19.85 4.02 12.13
CA ILE A 86 -19.02 3.41 11.09
C ILE A 86 -17.53 3.57 11.38
N VAL A 87 -17.10 4.70 11.97
CA VAL A 87 -15.69 4.92 12.37
C VAL A 87 -15.26 3.88 13.41
N VAL A 88 -16.08 3.61 14.44
CA VAL A 88 -15.80 2.58 15.44
C VAL A 88 -15.80 1.20 14.82
N ALA A 89 -16.75 0.88 13.95
CA ALA A 89 -16.79 -0.39 13.22
C ALA A 89 -15.54 -0.58 12.32
N ARG A 90 -15.07 0.49 11.66
CA ARG A 90 -13.83 0.49 10.86
C ARG A 90 -12.57 0.33 11.71
N LEU A 91 -12.51 0.94 12.91
CA LEU A 91 -11.43 0.67 13.86
C LEU A 91 -11.36 -0.82 14.21
N MET A 92 -12.49 -1.44 14.55
CA MET A 92 -12.55 -2.87 14.85
C MET A 92 -12.19 -3.72 13.65
N GLN A 93 -12.65 -3.35 12.45
CA GLN A 93 -12.30 -4.04 11.22
C GLN A 93 -10.80 -3.95 10.93
N GLY A 94 -10.16 -2.79 11.17
CA GLY A 94 -8.73 -2.59 11.04
C GLY A 94 -7.92 -3.45 12.02
N LEU A 95 -8.33 -3.51 13.29
CA LEU A 95 -7.70 -4.35 14.32
C LEU A 95 -7.68 -5.83 13.91
N PHE A 96 -8.81 -6.39 13.49
CA PHE A 96 -8.89 -7.79 13.05
C PHE A 96 -8.28 -8.00 11.66
N GLY A 97 -8.34 -7.01 10.77
CA GLY A 97 -7.78 -7.06 9.43
C GLY A 97 -6.25 -7.08 9.39
N ALA A 98 -5.60 -6.50 10.40
CA ALA A 98 -4.16 -6.32 10.49
C ALA A 98 -3.36 -7.63 10.30
N ALA A 99 -3.86 -8.74 10.81
CA ALA A 99 -3.20 -10.03 10.78
C ALA A 99 -3.45 -10.84 9.48
N LEU A 100 -4.46 -10.48 8.67
CA LEU A 100 -4.90 -11.31 7.53
C LEU A 100 -3.82 -11.47 6.46
N VAL A 101 -3.17 -10.38 6.09
CA VAL A 101 -2.11 -10.36 5.07
C VAL A 101 -0.84 -11.05 5.58
N PRO A 102 -0.24 -10.67 6.71
CA PRO A 102 0.99 -11.30 7.19
C PRO A 102 0.81 -12.77 7.53
N LEU A 103 -0.33 -13.18 8.12
CA LEU A 103 -0.56 -14.59 8.42
C LEU A 103 -0.78 -15.44 7.19
N SER A 104 -1.48 -14.92 6.18
CA SER A 104 -1.62 -15.67 4.92
C SER A 104 -0.28 -15.88 4.23
N GLN A 105 0.63 -14.92 4.34
CA GLN A 105 1.99 -15.01 3.81
C GLN A 105 2.83 -16.02 4.61
N ALA A 106 2.80 -15.94 5.95
CA ALA A 106 3.51 -16.86 6.83
C ALA A 106 3.06 -18.30 6.62
N VAL A 107 1.75 -18.56 6.61
CA VAL A 107 1.18 -19.89 6.36
C VAL A 107 1.64 -20.46 5.01
N LEU A 108 1.67 -19.64 3.95
CA LEU A 108 2.14 -20.10 2.64
C LEU A 108 3.62 -20.48 2.64
N LEU A 109 4.45 -19.76 3.41
CA LEU A 109 5.86 -20.10 3.59
C LEU A 109 6.04 -21.38 4.42
N ASP A 110 5.18 -21.62 5.41
CA ASP A 110 5.26 -22.79 6.30
C ASP A 110 4.84 -24.10 5.62
N ILE A 111 3.79 -24.04 4.79
CA ILE A 111 3.28 -25.23 4.09
C ILE A 111 4.08 -25.59 2.82
N ASN A 112 4.95 -24.71 2.35
CA ASN A 112 5.75 -24.93 1.14
C ASN A 112 7.23 -25.09 1.48
N PRO A 113 7.94 -26.04 0.85
CA PRO A 113 9.39 -26.20 1.05
C PRO A 113 10.13 -24.95 0.50
N PRO A 114 11.32 -24.61 1.04
CA PRO A 114 12.07 -23.41 0.67
C PRO A 114 12.30 -23.24 -0.85
N LYS A 115 12.46 -24.34 -1.58
CA LYS A 115 12.60 -24.33 -3.05
C LYS A 115 11.38 -23.78 -3.79
N ASN A 116 10.20 -23.83 -3.16
CA ASN A 116 8.93 -23.40 -3.74
C ASN A 116 8.45 -22.04 -3.18
N HIS A 117 9.20 -21.39 -2.29
CA HIS A 117 8.80 -20.11 -1.70
C HIS A 117 8.55 -19.03 -2.76
N GLY A 118 9.37 -18.98 -3.83
CA GLY A 118 9.15 -18.05 -4.93
C GLY A 118 7.79 -18.24 -5.61
N SER A 119 7.42 -19.49 -5.91
CA SER A 119 6.12 -19.84 -6.49
C SER A 119 4.97 -19.55 -5.54
N ALA A 120 5.12 -19.86 -4.25
CA ALA A 120 4.11 -19.58 -3.22
C ALA A 120 3.88 -18.07 -3.08
N MET A 121 4.94 -17.28 -3.06
CA MET A 121 4.85 -15.81 -3.00
C MET A 121 4.28 -15.20 -4.28
N ALA A 122 4.53 -15.79 -5.45
CA ALA A 122 3.90 -15.39 -6.70
C ALA A 122 2.38 -15.58 -6.66
N VAL A 123 1.92 -16.75 -6.23
CA VAL A 123 0.49 -17.04 -6.08
C VAL A 123 -0.16 -16.13 -5.04
N TRP A 124 0.53 -15.89 -3.90
CA TRP A 124 0.04 -14.97 -2.88
C TRP A 124 -0.08 -13.53 -3.41
N GLY A 125 0.94 -13.05 -4.12
CA GLY A 125 0.95 -11.72 -4.71
C GLY A 125 -0.15 -11.51 -5.74
N MET A 126 -0.47 -12.53 -6.56
CA MET A 126 -1.62 -12.48 -7.46
C MET A 126 -2.93 -12.25 -6.69
N GLY A 127 -3.11 -12.92 -5.55
CA GLY A 127 -4.28 -12.70 -4.70
C GLY A 127 -4.36 -11.27 -4.16
N VAL A 128 -3.25 -10.66 -3.76
CA VAL A 128 -3.21 -9.26 -3.33
C VAL A 128 -3.65 -8.31 -4.45
N MET A 129 -3.32 -8.62 -5.71
CA MET A 129 -3.66 -7.78 -6.86
C MET A 129 -5.14 -7.81 -7.24
N VAL A 130 -5.90 -8.81 -6.79
CA VAL A 130 -7.35 -8.89 -7.04
C VAL A 130 -8.07 -7.65 -6.49
N GLY A 131 -7.70 -7.17 -5.30
CA GLY A 131 -8.30 -5.99 -4.69
C GLY A 131 -8.19 -4.72 -5.56
N PRO A 132 -6.98 -4.26 -5.90
CA PRO A 132 -6.78 -3.09 -6.75
C PRO A 132 -7.39 -3.20 -8.16
N ILE A 133 -7.52 -4.42 -8.70
CA ILE A 133 -8.11 -4.64 -10.03
C ILE A 133 -9.64 -4.58 -9.97
N LEU A 134 -10.23 -5.33 -9.06
CA LEU A 134 -11.68 -5.48 -8.98
C LEU A 134 -12.35 -4.45 -8.07
N GLY A 135 -11.63 -3.91 -7.07
CA GLY A 135 -12.17 -3.01 -6.05
C GLY A 135 -12.93 -1.82 -6.64
N PRO A 136 -12.31 -0.99 -7.49
CA PRO A 136 -12.99 0.16 -8.08
C PRO A 136 -14.21 -0.21 -8.93
N SER A 137 -14.09 -1.27 -9.76
CA SER A 137 -15.18 -1.70 -10.64
C SER A 137 -16.34 -2.33 -9.86
N LEU A 138 -16.04 -3.21 -8.89
CA LEU A 138 -17.06 -3.81 -8.04
C LEU A 138 -17.67 -2.80 -7.07
N GLY A 139 -16.85 -1.92 -6.50
CA GLY A 139 -17.32 -0.87 -5.60
C GLY A 139 -18.28 0.10 -6.28
N GLY A 140 -17.91 0.59 -7.46
CA GLY A 140 -18.79 1.44 -8.26
C GLY A 140 -20.09 0.74 -8.65
N TRP A 141 -20.00 -0.50 -9.15
CA TRP A 141 -21.19 -1.27 -9.52
C TRP A 141 -22.12 -1.54 -8.33
N LEU A 142 -21.58 -1.95 -7.18
CA LEU A 142 -22.39 -2.20 -5.98
C LEU A 142 -23.05 -0.92 -5.47
N THR A 143 -22.32 0.19 -5.47
CA THR A 143 -22.78 1.46 -4.95
C THR A 143 -23.85 2.08 -5.86
N ASP A 144 -23.65 2.01 -7.18
CA ASP A 144 -24.56 2.59 -8.16
C ASP A 144 -25.82 1.73 -8.36
N SER A 145 -25.69 0.37 -8.29
CA SER A 145 -26.79 -0.54 -8.60
C SER A 145 -27.63 -0.94 -7.37
N TYR A 146 -27.05 -0.85 -6.18
CA TYR A 146 -27.74 -1.25 -4.95
C TYR A 146 -27.61 -0.16 -3.87
N ASP A 147 -26.60 -0.24 -3.02
CA ASP A 147 -26.32 0.70 -1.92
C ASP A 147 -24.85 0.57 -1.52
N TRP A 148 -24.24 1.66 -1.05
CA TRP A 148 -22.84 1.64 -0.58
C TRP A 148 -22.57 0.60 0.52
N ARG A 149 -23.56 0.20 1.30
CA ARG A 149 -23.46 -0.81 2.36
C ARG A 149 -23.02 -2.17 1.83
N TRP A 150 -23.35 -2.48 0.58
CA TRP A 150 -22.95 -3.73 -0.06
C TRP A 150 -21.44 -3.88 -0.26
N VAL A 151 -20.69 -2.78 -0.26
CA VAL A 151 -19.22 -2.85 -0.31
C VAL A 151 -18.63 -3.53 0.94
N PHE A 152 -19.37 -3.50 2.05
CA PHE A 152 -19.00 -4.22 3.27
C PHE A 152 -19.60 -5.64 3.32
N PHE A 153 -20.84 -5.81 2.87
CA PHE A 153 -21.47 -7.13 2.89
C PHE A 153 -20.83 -8.15 1.95
N ILE A 154 -20.13 -7.71 0.89
CA ILE A 154 -19.36 -8.60 0.01
C ILE A 154 -18.29 -9.39 0.77
N ASN A 155 -17.79 -8.89 1.89
CA ASN A 155 -16.82 -9.58 2.73
C ASN A 155 -17.41 -10.81 3.46
N VAL A 156 -18.73 -10.88 3.62
CA VAL A 156 -19.39 -11.96 4.39
C VAL A 156 -19.20 -13.34 3.73
N PRO A 157 -19.60 -13.55 2.46
CA PRO A 157 -19.38 -14.83 1.81
C PRO A 157 -17.91 -15.20 1.67
N ILE A 158 -17.03 -14.21 1.38
CA ILE A 158 -15.60 -14.44 1.26
C ILE A 158 -14.99 -14.82 2.62
N GLY A 159 -15.39 -14.13 3.69
CA GLY A 159 -14.96 -14.40 5.06
C GLY A 159 -15.41 -15.77 5.56
N ALA A 160 -16.66 -16.16 5.27
CA ALA A 160 -17.17 -17.48 5.61
C ALA A 160 -16.37 -18.62 4.92
N LEU A 161 -16.09 -18.46 3.63
CA LEU A 161 -15.26 -19.41 2.87
C LEU A 161 -13.81 -19.44 3.39
N ALA A 162 -13.23 -18.28 3.70
CA ALA A 162 -11.89 -18.19 4.26
C ALA A 162 -11.83 -18.85 5.64
N PHE A 163 -12.80 -18.57 6.52
CA PHE A 163 -12.90 -19.16 7.84
C PHE A 163 -13.01 -20.69 7.76
N TYR A 164 -13.93 -21.21 6.94
CA TYR A 164 -14.08 -22.65 6.73
C TYR A 164 -12.79 -23.30 6.21
N GLY A 165 -12.13 -22.68 5.22
CA GLY A 165 -10.87 -23.16 4.66
C GLY A 165 -9.75 -23.22 5.69
N ILE A 166 -9.58 -22.18 6.51
CA ILE A 166 -8.58 -22.14 7.57
C ILE A 166 -8.89 -23.20 8.64
N TRP A 167 -10.15 -23.28 9.06
CA TRP A 167 -10.58 -24.25 10.07
C TRP A 167 -10.33 -25.71 9.61
N ARG A 168 -10.61 -26.03 8.36
CA ARG A 168 -10.57 -27.39 7.81
C ARG A 168 -9.16 -27.84 7.41
N TYR A 169 -8.35 -26.94 6.82
CA TYR A 169 -7.11 -27.33 6.16
C TYR A 169 -5.84 -26.95 6.92
N ILE A 170 -5.87 -25.88 7.74
CA ILE A 170 -4.69 -25.51 8.51
C ILE A 170 -4.61 -26.34 9.78
N LYS A 171 -3.48 -27.01 9.98
CA LYS A 171 -3.22 -27.79 11.21
C LYS A 171 -2.99 -26.84 12.38
N ARG A 172 -3.43 -27.22 13.56
CA ARG A 172 -3.18 -26.49 14.79
C ARG A 172 -1.79 -26.89 15.30
N GLU A 173 -0.86 -25.97 15.24
CA GLU A 173 0.41 -26.13 15.91
C GLU A 173 0.29 -25.64 17.36
N PRO A 174 0.97 -26.28 18.33
CA PRO A 174 0.99 -25.78 19.69
C PRO A 174 1.62 -24.37 19.72
N ALA A 175 1.12 -23.52 20.61
CA ALA A 175 1.69 -22.19 20.83
C ALA A 175 3.18 -22.33 21.21
N ALA A 176 4.06 -21.60 20.51
CA ALA A 176 5.49 -21.84 20.59
C ALA A 176 6.09 -21.42 21.95
N ARG A 177 5.57 -20.35 22.59
CA ARG A 177 6.10 -19.81 23.86
C ARG A 177 5.02 -19.10 24.69
N LYS A 178 5.11 -19.26 26.03
CA LYS A 178 4.39 -18.40 26.98
C LYS A 178 5.18 -17.12 27.20
N MET A 179 5.21 -16.22 26.22
CA MET A 179 5.84 -14.91 26.40
C MET A 179 4.92 -13.98 27.21
N GLN A 180 5.51 -13.20 28.12
CA GLN A 180 4.81 -12.10 28.77
C GLN A 180 4.57 -10.98 27.75
N PHE A 181 3.43 -10.31 27.85
CA PHE A 181 3.14 -9.19 26.96
C PHE A 181 3.86 -7.93 27.42
N ASP A 182 4.65 -7.34 26.57
CA ASP A 182 5.29 -6.06 26.78
C ASP A 182 4.30 -4.93 26.52
N VAL A 183 3.50 -4.62 27.55
CA VAL A 183 2.47 -3.57 27.48
C VAL A 183 3.08 -2.20 27.17
N PHE A 184 4.22 -1.87 27.81
CA PHE A 184 4.86 -0.57 27.62
C PHE A 184 5.44 -0.43 26.22
N GLY A 185 6.21 -1.41 25.75
CA GLY A 185 6.77 -1.40 24.41
C GLY A 185 5.69 -1.33 23.32
N PHE A 186 4.60 -2.10 23.49
CA PHE A 186 3.46 -2.04 22.60
C PHE A 186 2.74 -0.69 22.62
N ALA A 187 2.50 -0.11 23.80
CA ALA A 187 1.83 1.20 23.91
C ALA A 187 2.66 2.31 23.24
N MET A 188 3.99 2.33 23.47
CA MET A 188 4.88 3.32 22.85
C MET A 188 4.95 3.16 21.35
N LEU A 189 5.09 1.93 20.83
CA LEU A 189 5.05 1.66 19.40
C LEU A 189 3.72 2.04 18.77
N SER A 190 2.61 1.74 19.43
CA SER A 190 1.25 2.07 18.96
C SER A 190 1.02 3.57 18.88
N LEU A 191 1.46 4.32 19.90
CA LEU A 191 1.40 5.78 19.89
C LEU A 191 2.28 6.36 18.76
N ALA A 192 3.49 5.84 18.60
CA ALA A 192 4.40 6.30 17.55
C ALA A 192 3.82 6.05 16.14
N ILE A 193 3.32 4.85 15.88
CA ILE A 193 2.73 4.49 14.57
C ILE A 193 1.42 5.24 14.35
N GLY A 194 0.56 5.33 15.36
CA GLY A 194 -0.71 6.04 15.28
C GLY A 194 -0.51 7.52 14.97
N ALA A 195 0.37 8.18 15.72
CA ALA A 195 0.71 9.59 15.49
C ALA A 195 1.37 9.79 14.11
N LEU A 196 2.33 8.91 13.70
CA LEU A 196 2.91 8.96 12.36
C LEU A 196 1.83 8.88 11.28
N GLN A 197 0.88 7.95 11.42
CA GLN A 197 -0.17 7.75 10.43
C GLN A 197 -1.11 8.97 10.36
N MET A 198 -1.41 9.60 11.52
CA MET A 198 -2.22 10.82 11.57
C MET A 198 -1.51 12.00 10.88
N VAL A 199 -0.22 12.21 11.16
CA VAL A 199 0.60 13.24 10.49
C VAL A 199 0.60 13.03 8.97
N LEU A 200 0.78 11.79 8.50
CA LEU A 200 0.86 11.50 7.06
C LEU A 200 -0.50 11.62 6.36
N ASP A 201 -1.58 11.26 7.03
CA ASP A 201 -2.93 11.25 6.44
C ASP A 201 -3.58 12.64 6.44
N ARG A 202 -3.34 13.43 7.49
CA ARG A 202 -3.98 14.74 7.71
C ARG A 202 -3.06 15.94 7.56
N GLY A 203 -1.75 15.71 7.39
CA GLY A 203 -0.75 16.77 7.33
C GLY A 203 -1.06 17.83 6.27
N GLU A 204 -1.50 17.39 5.07
CA GLU A 204 -1.89 18.31 3.99
C GLU A 204 -3.14 19.14 4.34
N GLN A 205 -4.15 18.51 4.95
CA GLN A 205 -5.39 19.20 5.35
C GLN A 205 -5.13 20.24 6.44
N ASN A 206 -4.15 19.98 7.32
CA ASN A 206 -3.76 20.84 8.42
C ASN A 206 -2.66 21.86 8.06
N ASP A 207 -2.31 21.96 6.79
CA ASP A 207 -1.20 22.83 6.31
C ASP A 207 0.13 22.53 7.04
N TRP A 208 0.36 21.23 7.27
CA TRP A 208 1.58 20.67 7.89
C TRP A 208 1.97 21.37 9.20
N PHE A 209 3.21 21.86 9.26
CA PHE A 209 3.79 22.49 10.46
C PHE A 209 3.23 23.90 10.78
N SER A 210 2.27 24.39 10.02
CA SER A 210 1.51 25.60 10.37
C SER A 210 0.48 25.33 11.47
N SER A 211 0.05 24.05 11.62
CA SER A 211 -0.91 23.62 12.61
C SER A 211 -0.26 23.16 13.91
N THR A 212 -0.81 23.61 15.04
CA THR A 212 -0.43 23.11 16.38
C THR A 212 -0.73 21.62 16.55
N GLU A 213 -1.81 21.12 15.93
CA GLU A 213 -2.19 19.71 15.95
C GLU A 213 -1.06 18.84 15.38
N THR A 214 -0.55 19.19 14.20
CA THR A 214 0.58 18.49 13.55
C THR A 214 1.85 18.48 14.42
N TRP A 215 2.16 19.59 15.09
CA TRP A 215 3.29 19.63 16.02
C TRP A 215 3.12 18.70 17.20
N VAL A 216 1.94 18.65 17.79
CA VAL A 216 1.64 17.70 18.88
C VAL A 216 1.80 16.27 18.41
N GLU A 217 1.25 15.93 17.25
CA GLU A 217 1.37 14.59 16.67
C GLU A 217 2.84 14.20 16.40
N VAL A 218 3.65 15.10 15.82
CA VAL A 218 5.08 14.87 15.57
C VAL A 218 5.86 14.70 16.87
N ILE A 219 5.56 15.49 17.91
CA ILE A 219 6.20 15.34 19.23
C ILE A 219 5.82 13.99 19.82
N VAL A 220 4.53 13.64 19.84
CA VAL A 220 4.05 12.35 20.37
C VAL A 220 4.71 11.19 19.60
N MET A 221 4.73 11.25 18.27
CA MET A 221 5.40 10.25 17.41
C MET A 221 6.88 10.09 17.80
N THR A 222 7.62 11.19 17.83
CA THR A 222 9.07 11.17 18.06
C THR A 222 9.41 10.69 19.46
N VAL A 223 8.75 11.24 20.47
CA VAL A 223 8.98 10.87 21.89
C VAL A 223 8.62 9.41 22.12
N SER A 224 7.46 8.97 21.64
CA SER A 224 7.02 7.57 21.80
C SER A 224 7.94 6.61 21.05
N PHE A 225 8.42 6.96 19.86
CA PHE A 225 9.37 6.14 19.10
C PHE A 225 10.72 6.02 19.83
N ILE A 226 11.25 7.12 20.36
CA ILE A 226 12.51 7.10 21.15
C ILE A 226 12.33 6.21 22.38
N TYR A 227 11.25 6.39 23.14
CA TYR A 227 10.96 5.54 24.31
C TYR A 227 10.83 4.06 23.94
N PHE A 228 10.17 3.76 22.82
CA PHE A 228 10.06 2.41 22.31
C PHE A 228 11.44 1.81 21.99
N VAL A 229 12.29 2.54 21.26
CA VAL A 229 13.64 2.07 20.90
C VAL A 229 14.50 1.84 22.16
N VAL A 230 14.54 2.82 23.06
CA VAL A 230 15.28 2.72 24.32
C VAL A 230 14.79 1.53 25.15
N HIS A 231 13.46 1.43 25.34
CA HIS A 231 12.87 0.31 26.08
C HIS A 231 13.26 -1.05 25.48
N THR A 232 13.16 -1.17 24.16
CA THR A 232 13.47 -2.43 23.45
C THR A 232 14.94 -2.78 23.54
N MET A 233 15.86 -1.80 23.58
CA MET A 233 17.30 -2.04 23.73
C MET A 233 17.68 -2.57 25.14
N PHE A 234 16.96 -2.15 26.16
CA PHE A 234 17.22 -2.58 27.56
C PHE A 234 16.36 -3.77 28.01
N THR A 235 15.34 -4.14 27.24
CA THR A 235 14.45 -5.25 27.58
C THR A 235 15.04 -6.57 27.07
N PRO A 236 15.10 -7.63 27.92
CA PRO A 236 15.56 -8.94 27.49
C PRO A 236 14.73 -9.49 26.33
N ALA A 237 15.36 -10.17 25.38
CA ALA A 237 14.74 -10.69 24.14
C ALA A 237 13.52 -11.60 24.37
N ASN A 238 13.42 -12.24 25.55
CA ASN A 238 12.29 -13.10 25.94
C ASN A 238 11.05 -12.32 26.45
N ARG A 239 11.19 -11.01 26.68
CA ARG A 239 10.12 -10.11 27.12
C ARG A 239 9.85 -8.99 26.11
N SER A 240 10.74 -8.76 25.18
CA SER A 240 10.58 -7.71 24.17
C SER A 240 9.48 -8.08 23.19
N PHE A 241 8.63 -7.12 22.87
CA PHE A 241 7.55 -7.24 21.91
C PHE A 241 8.04 -7.52 20.48
N ILE A 242 9.16 -6.95 20.07
CA ILE A 242 9.83 -7.21 18.79
C ILE A 242 11.16 -7.92 19.06
N ASN A 243 11.36 -9.03 18.37
CA ASN A 243 12.62 -9.76 18.45
C ASN A 243 13.71 -9.03 17.65
N MET A 244 14.66 -8.40 18.34
CA MET A 244 15.78 -7.68 17.73
C MET A 244 16.68 -8.56 16.85
N HIS A 245 16.68 -9.88 17.01
CA HIS A 245 17.42 -10.78 16.12
C HIS A 245 16.94 -10.71 14.67
N LEU A 246 15.67 -10.33 14.43
CA LEU A 246 15.17 -10.08 13.08
C LEU A 246 15.94 -8.95 12.39
N LEU A 247 16.24 -7.87 13.12
CA LEU A 247 16.96 -6.70 12.59
C LEU A 247 18.46 -6.92 12.45
N GLN A 248 19.03 -7.95 13.10
CA GLN A 248 20.44 -8.33 12.95
C GLN A 248 20.68 -9.10 11.63
N ASN A 249 19.62 -9.66 11.04
CA ASN A 249 19.72 -10.37 9.77
C ASN A 249 19.82 -9.36 8.62
N ARG A 250 21.00 -9.25 8.01
CA ARG A 250 21.27 -8.27 6.93
C ARG A 250 20.34 -8.43 5.72
N ASN A 251 19.99 -9.66 5.34
CA ASN A 251 19.09 -9.90 4.21
C ASN A 251 17.66 -9.46 4.54
N TYR A 252 17.23 -9.68 5.77
CA TYR A 252 15.93 -9.23 6.23
C TYR A 252 15.86 -7.70 6.31
N LEU A 253 16.88 -7.05 6.90
CA LEU A 253 16.94 -5.60 7.01
C LEU A 253 16.97 -4.90 5.65
N SER A 254 17.79 -5.40 4.71
CA SER A 254 17.77 -4.88 3.34
C SER A 254 16.42 -5.12 2.66
N GLY A 255 15.79 -6.28 2.88
CA GLY A 255 14.43 -6.55 2.41
C GLY A 255 13.39 -5.57 2.94
N LEU A 256 13.49 -5.16 4.21
CA LEU A 256 12.63 -4.13 4.80
C LEU A 256 12.84 -2.76 4.15
N LEU A 257 14.09 -2.38 3.88
CA LEU A 257 14.38 -1.13 3.18
C LEU A 257 13.76 -1.11 1.77
N PHE A 258 13.96 -2.18 1.02
CA PHE A 258 13.42 -2.26 -0.35
C PHE A 258 11.89 -2.31 -0.37
N ILE A 259 11.26 -3.03 0.55
CA ILE A 259 9.79 -3.07 0.58
C ILE A 259 9.18 -1.73 1.01
N PHE A 260 9.87 -0.95 1.85
CA PHE A 260 9.49 0.43 2.17
C PHE A 260 9.44 1.27 0.89
N ILE A 261 10.51 1.24 0.08
CA ILE A 261 10.60 2.03 -1.15
C ILE A 261 9.61 1.52 -2.20
N VAL A 262 9.44 0.20 -2.34
CA VAL A 262 8.42 -0.38 -3.22
C VAL A 262 7.02 0.07 -2.79
N GLY A 263 6.74 0.05 -1.49
CA GLY A 263 5.49 0.56 -0.93
C GLY A 263 5.29 2.03 -1.30
N MET A 264 6.29 2.86 -1.09
CA MET A 264 6.26 4.29 -1.38
C MET A 264 5.97 4.57 -2.86
N VAL A 265 6.75 4.03 -3.78
CA VAL A 265 6.59 4.29 -5.22
C VAL A 265 5.29 3.70 -5.77
N LEU A 266 4.98 2.45 -5.43
CA LEU A 266 3.80 1.75 -5.94
C LEU A 266 2.49 2.46 -5.57
N PHE A 267 2.32 2.77 -4.28
CA PHE A 267 1.06 3.31 -3.80
C PHE A 267 0.91 4.80 -4.11
N ALA A 268 2.02 5.57 -4.17
CA ALA A 268 2.01 6.94 -4.65
C ALA A 268 1.46 7.03 -6.09
N VAL A 269 2.01 6.25 -7.01
CA VAL A 269 1.55 6.25 -8.41
C VAL A 269 0.10 5.77 -8.53
N ARG A 270 -0.30 4.77 -7.76
CA ARG A 270 -1.69 4.28 -7.73
C ARG A 270 -2.68 5.30 -7.17
N ALA A 271 -2.25 6.20 -6.31
CA ALA A 271 -3.09 7.30 -5.84
C ALA A 271 -3.19 8.43 -6.89
N LEU A 272 -2.10 8.74 -7.58
CA LEU A 272 -2.03 9.84 -8.56
C LEU A 272 -2.87 9.57 -9.81
N ILE A 273 -2.77 8.37 -10.41
CA ILE A 273 -3.38 8.09 -11.73
C ILE A 273 -4.89 8.24 -11.71
N PRO A 274 -5.68 7.60 -10.83
CA PRO A 274 -7.13 7.74 -10.83
C PRO A 274 -7.57 9.19 -10.56
N THR A 275 -6.88 9.88 -9.67
CA THR A 275 -7.17 11.28 -9.31
C THR A 275 -6.93 12.20 -10.51
N MET A 276 -5.83 12.02 -11.24
CA MET A 276 -5.53 12.74 -12.48
C MET A 276 -6.62 12.51 -13.53
N LEU A 277 -7.00 11.24 -13.76
CA LEU A 277 -7.99 10.88 -14.77
C LEU A 277 -9.37 11.49 -14.47
N GLN A 278 -9.79 11.46 -13.21
CA GLN A 278 -11.10 11.97 -12.82
C GLN A 278 -11.12 13.50 -12.75
N ASN A 279 -10.13 14.13 -12.12
CA ASN A 279 -10.15 15.56 -11.87
C ASN A 279 -9.70 16.41 -13.08
N LEU A 280 -8.73 15.92 -13.88
CA LEU A 280 -8.21 16.70 -15.02
C LEU A 280 -8.78 16.28 -16.36
N MET A 281 -9.05 14.98 -16.55
CA MET A 281 -9.48 14.44 -17.84
C MET A 281 -10.98 14.17 -17.90
N GLY A 282 -11.70 14.40 -16.78
CA GLY A 282 -13.15 14.23 -16.70
C GLY A 282 -13.64 12.78 -16.83
N TYR A 283 -12.76 11.80 -16.58
CA TYR A 283 -13.16 10.39 -16.61
C TYR A 283 -14.08 10.07 -15.43
N THR A 284 -15.12 9.28 -15.68
CA THR A 284 -15.91 8.72 -14.59
C THR A 284 -15.07 7.71 -13.79
N ALA A 285 -15.41 7.48 -12.53
CA ALA A 285 -14.73 6.50 -11.68
C ALA A 285 -14.68 5.11 -12.34
N LYS A 286 -15.77 4.71 -13.03
CA LYS A 286 -15.85 3.45 -13.79
C LYS A 286 -14.82 3.40 -14.92
N VAL A 287 -14.71 4.43 -15.76
CA VAL A 287 -13.75 4.47 -16.87
C VAL A 287 -12.32 4.54 -16.34
N SER A 288 -12.05 5.34 -15.30
CA SER A 288 -10.76 5.41 -14.63
C SER A 288 -10.33 4.03 -14.11
N GLY A 289 -11.25 3.29 -13.49
CA GLY A 289 -11.01 1.91 -13.05
C GLY A 289 -10.65 0.96 -14.19
N PHE A 290 -11.38 1.02 -15.32
CA PHE A 290 -11.08 0.18 -16.49
C PHE A 290 -9.74 0.48 -17.13
N VAL A 291 -9.34 1.75 -17.19
CA VAL A 291 -8.06 2.17 -17.78
C VAL A 291 -6.88 1.80 -16.89
N THR A 292 -7.05 1.79 -15.57
CA THR A 292 -6.00 1.43 -14.60
C THR A 292 -5.92 -0.07 -14.30
N ALA A 293 -7.00 -0.84 -14.45
CA ALA A 293 -7.04 -2.28 -14.18
C ALA A 293 -5.98 -3.11 -14.94
N PRO A 294 -5.63 -2.83 -16.22
CA PRO A 294 -4.59 -3.56 -16.94
C PRO A 294 -3.22 -3.54 -16.26
N SER A 295 -2.89 -2.53 -15.46
CA SER A 295 -1.66 -2.49 -14.68
C SER A 295 -1.59 -3.66 -13.67
N GLY A 296 -2.71 -4.00 -13.06
CA GLY A 296 -2.82 -5.16 -12.16
C GLY A 296 -2.66 -6.49 -12.90
N LEU A 297 -3.21 -6.60 -14.11
CA LEU A 297 -3.00 -7.78 -14.98
C LEU A 297 -1.53 -7.93 -15.36
N GLY A 298 -0.84 -6.84 -15.69
CA GLY A 298 0.61 -6.83 -15.91
C GLY A 298 1.38 -7.37 -14.70
N THR A 299 1.01 -6.95 -13.49
CA THR A 299 1.61 -7.45 -12.23
C THR A 299 1.35 -8.95 -12.04
N MET A 300 0.12 -9.42 -12.26
CA MET A 300 -0.22 -10.83 -12.14
C MET A 300 0.54 -11.71 -13.12
N LEU A 301 0.66 -11.29 -14.40
CA LEU A 301 1.43 -11.99 -15.41
C LEU A 301 2.92 -12.07 -15.02
N ALA A 302 3.52 -10.95 -14.61
CA ALA A 302 4.90 -10.95 -14.14
C ALA A 302 5.11 -11.90 -12.96
N MET A 303 4.21 -11.93 -11.99
CA MET A 303 4.31 -12.84 -10.83
C MET A 303 4.27 -14.30 -11.24
N LEU A 304 3.45 -14.68 -12.24
CA LEU A 304 3.42 -16.04 -12.80
C LEU A 304 4.77 -16.43 -13.42
N PHE A 305 5.37 -15.54 -14.22
CA PHE A 305 6.68 -15.78 -14.83
C PHE A 305 7.77 -15.87 -13.77
N VAL A 306 7.82 -14.92 -12.88
CA VAL A 306 8.87 -14.81 -11.86
C VAL A 306 8.81 -15.97 -10.86
N GLY A 307 7.62 -16.44 -10.49
CA GLY A 307 7.49 -17.60 -9.61
C GLY A 307 8.23 -18.85 -10.12
N ARG A 308 8.39 -18.97 -11.47
CA ARG A 308 9.16 -20.05 -12.09
C ARG A 308 10.64 -19.74 -12.27
N LEU A 309 11.02 -18.45 -12.26
CA LEU A 309 12.38 -17.97 -12.46
C LEU A 309 13.17 -17.84 -11.16
N VAL A 310 12.48 -17.60 -10.03
CA VAL A 310 13.10 -17.53 -8.70
C VAL A 310 13.85 -18.84 -8.40
N GLY A 311 15.13 -18.73 -8.07
CA GLY A 311 16.03 -19.86 -7.83
C GLY A 311 16.76 -20.38 -9.08
N LYS A 312 16.33 -19.97 -10.31
CA LYS A 312 17.01 -20.30 -11.58
C LYS A 312 17.86 -19.13 -12.10
N VAL A 313 17.36 -17.91 -11.93
CA VAL A 313 18.00 -16.67 -12.37
C VAL A 313 18.52 -15.93 -11.14
N ASP A 314 19.58 -15.14 -11.30
CA ASP A 314 20.09 -14.30 -10.22
C ASP A 314 19.01 -13.30 -9.79
N LEU A 315 18.78 -13.28 -8.48
CA LEU A 315 17.82 -12.38 -7.82
C LEU A 315 18.04 -10.91 -8.22
N ARG A 316 19.29 -10.49 -8.28
CA ARG A 316 19.65 -9.11 -8.61
C ARG A 316 19.23 -8.74 -10.03
N MET A 317 19.39 -9.64 -10.99
CA MET A 317 18.94 -9.41 -12.36
C MET A 317 17.44 -9.19 -12.44
N LEU A 318 16.65 -10.01 -11.71
CA LEU A 318 15.18 -9.85 -11.66
C LEU A 318 14.80 -8.51 -11.06
N LEU A 319 15.45 -8.11 -9.96
CA LEU A 319 15.18 -6.84 -9.30
C LEU A 319 15.59 -5.65 -10.16
N VAL A 320 16.78 -5.67 -10.78
CA VAL A 320 17.25 -4.60 -11.70
C VAL A 320 16.29 -4.46 -12.89
N THR A 321 15.90 -5.57 -13.50
CA THR A 321 14.95 -5.56 -14.61
C THR A 321 13.59 -5.00 -14.19
N GLY A 322 13.09 -5.41 -13.01
CA GLY A 322 11.81 -4.94 -12.49
C GLY A 322 11.80 -3.44 -12.15
N PHE A 323 12.84 -2.95 -11.46
CA PHE A 323 12.99 -1.51 -11.19
C PHE A 323 13.26 -0.73 -12.47
N GLY A 324 14.02 -1.27 -13.43
CA GLY A 324 14.26 -0.66 -14.73
C GLY A 324 12.98 -0.47 -15.53
N LEU A 325 12.10 -1.49 -15.57
CA LEU A 325 10.79 -1.38 -16.23
C LEU A 325 9.86 -0.38 -15.49
N THR A 326 9.90 -0.36 -14.17
CA THR A 326 9.15 0.63 -13.38
C THR A 326 9.65 2.05 -13.67
N ALA A 327 10.97 2.26 -13.72
CA ALA A 327 11.57 3.55 -14.07
C ALA A 327 11.23 3.97 -15.51
N PHE A 328 11.27 3.04 -16.47
CA PHE A 328 10.87 3.31 -17.85
C PHE A 328 9.40 3.72 -17.96
N SER A 329 8.51 3.05 -17.25
CA SER A 329 7.10 3.44 -17.16
C SER A 329 6.92 4.85 -16.58
N LEU A 330 7.61 5.14 -15.46
CA LEU A 330 7.55 6.46 -14.82
C LEU A 330 8.12 7.56 -15.75
N TRP A 331 9.14 7.25 -16.52
CA TRP A 331 9.65 8.15 -17.56
C TRP A 331 8.59 8.43 -18.65
N GLN A 332 7.84 7.43 -19.09
CA GLN A 332 6.72 7.65 -20.00
C GLN A 332 5.63 8.53 -19.35
N MET A 333 5.28 8.27 -18.09
CA MET A 333 4.29 9.05 -17.35
C MET A 333 4.75 10.50 -17.11
N SER A 334 6.06 10.74 -16.96
CA SER A 334 6.61 12.09 -16.83
C SER A 334 6.51 12.96 -18.10
N ASN A 335 6.06 12.38 -19.20
CA ASN A 335 5.78 13.08 -20.47
C ASN A 335 4.28 13.18 -20.77
N TYR A 336 3.42 12.96 -19.79
CA TYR A 336 1.97 13.11 -19.95
C TYR A 336 1.58 14.55 -20.24
N ALA A 337 0.51 14.70 -21.01
CA ALA A 337 -0.14 15.97 -21.34
C ALA A 337 -1.63 15.89 -21.05
N LEU A 338 -2.35 16.99 -21.12
CA LEU A 338 -3.81 17.01 -20.87
C LEU A 338 -4.63 16.26 -21.93
N VAL A 339 -4.05 16.03 -23.09
CA VAL A 339 -4.68 15.27 -24.17
C VAL A 339 -3.93 13.96 -24.31
N LEU A 340 -4.47 12.89 -23.74
CA LEU A 340 -3.93 11.53 -23.80
C LEU A 340 -4.99 10.58 -24.33
N SER A 341 -4.59 9.63 -25.13
CA SER A 341 -5.42 8.48 -25.46
C SER A 341 -5.44 7.49 -24.28
N GLN A 342 -6.45 6.63 -24.22
CA GLN A 342 -6.48 5.57 -23.19
C GLN A 342 -5.27 4.64 -23.32
N GLY A 343 -4.76 4.43 -24.54
CA GLY A 343 -3.57 3.62 -24.80
C GLY A 343 -2.31 4.19 -24.14
N ASP A 344 -2.16 5.52 -24.16
CA ASP A 344 -1.00 6.20 -23.55
C ASP A 344 -0.96 6.05 -22.01
N ILE A 345 -2.09 5.71 -21.39
CA ILE A 345 -2.19 5.46 -19.95
C ILE A 345 -2.06 3.96 -19.65
N ILE A 346 -2.71 3.11 -20.47
CA ILE A 346 -2.75 1.66 -20.26
C ILE A 346 -1.35 1.05 -20.38
N TRP A 347 -0.60 1.38 -21.46
CA TRP A 347 0.69 0.77 -21.72
C TRP A 347 1.74 1.05 -20.62
N PRO A 348 1.99 2.30 -20.21
CA PRO A 348 2.88 2.56 -19.08
C PRO A 348 2.40 1.87 -17.81
N GLY A 349 1.09 1.84 -17.55
CA GLY A 349 0.52 1.13 -16.42
C GLY A 349 0.82 -0.38 -16.43
N VAL A 350 0.68 -1.05 -17.59
CA VAL A 350 1.00 -2.48 -17.74
C VAL A 350 2.49 -2.73 -17.53
N ILE A 351 3.37 -1.89 -18.10
CA ILE A 351 4.82 -1.99 -17.95
C ILE A 351 5.20 -1.80 -16.47
N GLN A 352 4.63 -0.81 -15.79
CA GLN A 352 4.87 -0.59 -14.37
C GLN A 352 4.42 -1.78 -13.54
N GLY A 353 3.21 -2.29 -13.80
CA GLY A 353 2.68 -3.46 -13.12
C GLY A 353 3.58 -4.67 -13.32
N PHE A 354 4.03 -4.92 -14.55
CA PHE A 354 4.95 -6.01 -14.86
C PHE A 354 6.28 -5.86 -14.12
N GLY A 355 6.86 -4.65 -14.11
CA GLY A 355 8.07 -4.32 -13.35
C GLY A 355 7.92 -4.61 -11.86
N LEU A 356 6.80 -4.19 -11.26
CA LEU A 356 6.52 -4.44 -9.85
C LEU A 356 6.36 -5.92 -9.51
N GLY A 357 5.73 -6.71 -10.37
CA GLY A 357 5.64 -8.15 -10.19
C GLY A 357 7.02 -8.83 -10.20
N LEU A 358 7.94 -8.35 -11.07
CA LEU A 358 9.33 -8.78 -11.11
C LEU A 358 10.13 -8.42 -9.85
N VAL A 359 9.76 -7.36 -9.14
CA VAL A 359 10.41 -6.95 -7.89
C VAL A 359 9.81 -7.67 -6.69
N PHE A 360 8.51 -7.67 -6.57
CA PHE A 360 7.82 -8.06 -5.34
C PHE A 360 8.05 -9.52 -4.92
N VAL A 361 7.97 -10.45 -5.87
CA VAL A 361 8.09 -11.90 -5.60
C VAL A 361 9.52 -12.26 -5.18
N PRO A 362 10.59 -11.90 -5.94
CA PRO A 362 11.95 -12.22 -5.56
C PRO A 362 12.37 -11.53 -4.26
N LEU A 363 11.94 -10.27 -4.06
CA LEU A 363 12.22 -9.52 -2.84
C LEU A 363 11.63 -10.22 -1.62
N SER A 364 10.35 -10.58 -1.66
CA SER A 364 9.68 -11.29 -0.57
C SER A 364 10.34 -12.65 -0.30
N ALA A 365 10.58 -13.44 -1.34
CA ALA A 365 11.20 -14.76 -1.22
C ALA A 365 12.59 -14.67 -0.58
N SER A 366 13.41 -13.69 -0.99
CA SER A 366 14.76 -13.51 -0.44
C SER A 366 14.77 -12.97 0.99
N THR A 367 13.87 -12.07 1.29
CA THR A 367 13.73 -11.47 2.63
C THR A 367 13.41 -12.55 3.68
N PHE A 368 12.52 -13.48 3.33
CA PHE A 368 12.10 -14.55 4.25
C PHE A 368 12.96 -15.82 4.18
N ALA A 369 13.83 -15.97 3.18
CA ALA A 369 14.62 -17.19 2.97
C ALA A 369 15.54 -17.54 4.16
N THR A 370 15.98 -16.55 4.92
CA THR A 370 16.89 -16.70 6.05
C THR A 370 16.19 -16.73 7.41
N LEU A 371 14.85 -16.61 7.43
CA LEU A 371 14.08 -16.63 8.67
C LEU A 371 13.72 -18.05 9.08
N SER A 372 13.95 -18.35 10.37
CA SER A 372 13.47 -19.61 10.97
C SER A 372 11.91 -19.64 10.96
N PRO A 373 11.30 -20.82 10.92
CA PRO A 373 9.84 -20.96 10.95
C PRO A 373 9.19 -20.19 12.10
N GLU A 374 9.81 -20.21 13.28
CA GLU A 374 9.34 -19.55 14.50
C GLU A 374 9.25 -18.02 14.35
N MET A 375 10.14 -17.41 13.54
CA MET A 375 10.18 -15.96 13.33
C MET A 375 9.36 -15.48 12.12
N ARG A 376 8.78 -16.38 11.32
CA ARG A 376 8.09 -16.01 10.07
C ARG A 376 6.87 -15.14 10.31
N ALA A 377 6.04 -15.47 11.30
CA ALA A 377 4.84 -14.68 11.60
C ALA A 377 5.21 -13.24 12.01
N GLN A 378 6.22 -13.07 12.87
CA GLN A 378 6.71 -11.76 13.27
C GLN A 378 7.40 -11.04 12.12
N GLY A 379 8.20 -11.76 11.33
CA GLY A 379 8.89 -11.21 10.16
C GLY A 379 7.94 -10.73 9.08
N THR A 380 6.89 -11.47 8.76
CA THR A 380 5.87 -11.07 7.77
C THR A 380 5.01 -9.90 8.27
N ALA A 381 4.73 -9.84 9.58
CA ALA A 381 4.02 -8.72 10.18
C ALA A 381 4.82 -7.42 10.08
N MET A 382 6.12 -7.45 10.45
CA MET A 382 7.01 -6.30 10.33
C MET A 382 7.22 -5.87 8.87
N TYR A 383 7.38 -6.83 7.95
CA TYR A 383 7.49 -6.56 6.51
C TYR A 383 6.24 -5.86 5.96
N SER A 384 5.05 -6.30 6.37
CA SER A 384 3.78 -5.67 6.00
C SER A 384 3.63 -4.28 6.61
N LEU A 385 4.03 -4.10 7.87
CA LEU A 385 4.04 -2.79 8.53
C LEU A 385 4.93 -1.80 7.80
N ILE A 386 6.18 -2.16 7.53
CA ILE A 386 7.15 -1.28 6.85
C ILE A 386 6.68 -0.94 5.44
N ARG A 387 6.11 -1.89 4.70
CA ARG A 387 5.48 -1.62 3.40
C ARG A 387 4.34 -0.61 3.52
N ASN A 388 3.47 -0.76 4.52
CA ASN A 388 2.32 0.13 4.71
C ASN A 388 2.76 1.55 5.13
N ILE A 389 3.79 1.67 6.00
CA ILE A 389 4.40 2.97 6.32
C ILE A 389 4.99 3.61 5.06
N GLY A 390 5.74 2.84 4.25
CA GLY A 390 6.24 3.33 2.96
C GLY A 390 5.13 3.82 2.05
N SER A 391 4.02 3.08 1.97
CA SER A 391 2.82 3.49 1.23
C SER A 391 2.26 4.83 1.69
N SER A 392 2.05 5.00 2.99
CA SER A 392 1.52 6.25 3.57
C SER A 392 2.47 7.43 3.34
N VAL A 393 3.79 7.22 3.54
CA VAL A 393 4.81 8.24 3.26
C VAL A 393 4.79 8.64 1.78
N GLY A 394 4.71 7.65 0.87
CA GLY A 394 4.67 7.90 -0.57
C GLY A 394 3.45 8.71 -1.00
N ILE A 395 2.27 8.34 -0.50
CA ILE A 395 1.02 9.04 -0.82
C ILE A 395 1.05 10.46 -0.26
N ALA A 396 1.42 10.64 1.02
CA ALA A 396 1.53 11.96 1.64
C ALA A 396 2.50 12.87 0.89
N LEU A 397 3.66 12.33 0.49
CA LEU A 397 4.68 13.08 -0.24
C LEU A 397 4.15 13.60 -1.58
N VAL A 398 3.55 12.72 -2.41
CA VAL A 398 3.05 13.15 -3.72
C VAL A 398 1.84 14.07 -3.60
N GLN A 399 0.94 13.88 -2.64
CA GLN A 399 -0.20 14.77 -2.44
C GLN A 399 0.25 16.18 -2.04
N THR A 400 1.19 16.28 -1.11
CA THR A 400 1.75 17.58 -0.69
C THR A 400 2.45 18.30 -1.84
N LEU A 401 3.26 17.57 -2.60
CA LEU A 401 3.98 18.14 -3.73
C LEU A 401 3.03 18.51 -4.87
N LEU A 402 1.99 17.72 -5.11
CA LEU A 402 0.95 18.01 -6.10
C LEU A 402 0.28 19.37 -5.82
N VAL A 403 -0.14 19.61 -4.57
CA VAL A 403 -0.78 20.87 -4.18
C VAL A 403 0.22 22.03 -4.30
N ARG A 404 1.41 21.88 -3.70
CA ARG A 404 2.43 22.93 -3.70
C ARG A 404 2.92 23.27 -5.10
N ASN A 405 3.27 22.27 -5.91
CA ASN A 405 3.77 22.50 -7.27
C ASN A 405 2.67 23.04 -8.19
N SER A 406 1.41 22.63 -7.97
CA SER A 406 0.26 23.20 -8.70
C SER A 406 0.12 24.71 -8.41
N GLN A 407 0.27 25.15 -7.15
CA GLN A 407 0.23 26.55 -6.77
C GLN A 407 1.40 27.35 -7.37
N ILE A 408 2.61 26.79 -7.34
CA ILE A 408 3.81 27.40 -7.92
C ILE A 408 3.65 27.53 -9.43
N ALA A 409 3.22 26.46 -10.12
CA ALA A 409 2.99 26.48 -11.57
C ALA A 409 1.87 27.46 -11.94
N HIS A 410 0.78 27.50 -11.15
CA HIS A 410 -0.32 28.46 -11.36
C HIS A 410 0.17 29.90 -11.29
N SER A 411 0.90 30.28 -10.23
CA SER A 411 1.44 31.63 -10.08
C SER A 411 2.43 31.98 -11.18
N SER A 412 3.26 31.04 -11.60
CA SER A 412 4.20 31.22 -12.71
C SER A 412 3.50 31.47 -14.05
N ILE A 413 2.47 30.68 -14.37
CA ILE A 413 1.69 30.86 -15.61
C ILE A 413 0.96 32.20 -15.58
N VAL A 414 0.27 32.54 -14.47
CA VAL A 414 -0.46 33.80 -14.33
C VAL A 414 0.45 34.99 -14.50
N SER A 415 1.68 34.97 -13.99
CA SER A 415 2.64 36.08 -14.12
C SER A 415 3.05 36.36 -15.57
N GLN A 416 2.88 35.41 -16.48
CA GLN A 416 3.20 35.56 -17.91
C GLN A 416 1.98 35.97 -18.76
N ILE A 417 0.78 35.93 -18.17
CA ILE A 417 -0.45 36.31 -18.87
C ILE A 417 -0.59 37.83 -18.82
N ASN A 418 -0.56 38.46 -19.99
CA ASN A 418 -0.84 39.87 -20.16
C ASN A 418 -1.66 40.07 -21.46
N PRO A 419 -2.33 41.26 -21.64
CA PRO A 419 -3.16 41.52 -22.82
C PRO A 419 -2.43 41.35 -24.15
N ILE A 420 -1.12 41.66 -24.20
CA ILE A 420 -0.30 41.56 -25.40
C ILE A 420 -0.08 40.07 -25.74
N SER A 421 0.41 39.27 -24.79
CA SER A 421 0.66 37.83 -25.01
C SER A 421 -0.61 37.07 -25.36
N MET A 422 -1.74 37.47 -24.81
CA MET A 422 -3.05 36.89 -25.15
C MET A 422 -3.51 37.22 -26.59
N SER A 423 -3.27 38.47 -27.03
CA SER A 423 -3.58 38.89 -28.40
C SER A 423 -2.72 38.17 -29.41
N ASP A 424 -1.40 38.12 -29.19
CA ASP A 424 -0.42 37.47 -30.08
C ASP A 424 -0.64 35.98 -30.23
N SER A 425 -1.09 35.30 -29.17
CA SER A 425 -1.39 33.87 -29.19
C SER A 425 -2.79 33.53 -29.72
N GLY A 426 -3.65 34.50 -30.03
CA GLY A 426 -5.03 34.32 -30.43
C GLY A 426 -5.96 33.82 -29.31
N LEU A 427 -5.47 33.70 -28.08
CA LEU A 427 -6.24 33.22 -26.92
C LEU A 427 -7.30 34.22 -26.48
N SER A 428 -7.15 35.50 -26.80
CA SER A 428 -8.14 36.57 -26.53
C SER A 428 -9.51 36.30 -27.19
N THR A 429 -9.55 35.47 -28.23
CA THR A 429 -10.79 35.07 -28.90
C THR A 429 -11.60 34.10 -28.06
N PHE A 430 -10.93 33.25 -27.25
CA PHE A 430 -11.56 32.26 -26.39
C PHE A 430 -11.74 32.74 -24.95
N TYR A 431 -10.81 33.55 -24.44
CA TYR A 431 -10.79 34.04 -23.07
C TYR A 431 -10.83 35.55 -23.04
N ASN A 432 -12.02 36.12 -22.86
CA ASN A 432 -12.17 37.58 -22.80
C ASN A 432 -11.79 38.11 -21.40
N LEU A 433 -10.65 38.81 -21.31
CA LEU A 433 -10.16 39.39 -20.06
C LEU A 433 -11.05 40.51 -19.48
N HIS A 434 -11.98 41.03 -20.25
CA HIS A 434 -12.89 42.12 -19.83
C HIS A 434 -14.20 41.58 -19.23
N THR A 435 -14.42 40.27 -19.23
CA THR A 435 -15.62 39.64 -18.66
C THR A 435 -15.28 38.70 -17.52
N ILE A 436 -16.13 38.68 -16.50
CA ILE A 436 -15.96 37.77 -15.35
C ILE A 436 -15.96 36.29 -15.81
N SER A 437 -16.81 35.94 -16.76
CA SER A 437 -16.88 34.59 -17.33
C SER A 437 -15.61 34.21 -18.09
N GLY A 438 -15.02 35.16 -18.85
CA GLY A 438 -13.76 34.92 -19.56
C GLY A 438 -12.58 34.76 -18.63
N LEU A 439 -12.49 35.59 -17.57
CA LEU A 439 -11.49 35.45 -16.51
C LEU A 439 -11.64 34.13 -15.75
N ALA A 440 -12.86 33.72 -15.44
CA ALA A 440 -13.13 32.45 -14.77
C ALA A 440 -12.71 31.25 -15.64
N ALA A 441 -13.05 31.29 -16.95
CA ALA A 441 -12.64 30.25 -17.90
C ALA A 441 -11.12 30.18 -18.06
N LEU A 442 -10.44 31.32 -18.13
CA LEU A 442 -8.99 31.37 -18.18
C LEU A 442 -8.36 30.81 -16.91
N ASN A 443 -8.84 31.24 -15.74
CA ASN A 443 -8.35 30.73 -14.46
C ASN A 443 -8.55 29.21 -14.33
N GLN A 444 -9.67 28.67 -14.80
CA GLN A 444 -9.92 27.24 -14.82
C GLN A 444 -8.90 26.50 -15.71
N GLU A 445 -8.59 27.03 -16.91
CA GLU A 445 -7.59 26.40 -17.78
C GLU A 445 -6.17 26.50 -17.20
N VAL A 446 -5.80 27.66 -16.63
CA VAL A 446 -4.50 27.82 -15.93
C VAL A 446 -4.40 26.82 -14.77
N THR A 447 -5.43 26.67 -13.97
CA THR A 447 -5.47 25.70 -12.88
C THR A 447 -5.29 24.26 -13.40
N ARG A 448 -5.97 23.93 -14.50
CA ARG A 448 -5.88 22.61 -15.14
C ARG A 448 -4.47 22.31 -15.66
N GLN A 449 -3.82 23.29 -16.32
CA GLN A 449 -2.46 23.16 -16.83
C GLN A 449 -1.45 23.07 -15.69
N SER A 450 -1.61 23.89 -14.66
CA SER A 450 -0.74 23.89 -13.47
C SER A 450 -0.80 22.56 -12.72
N ALA A 451 -1.98 21.98 -12.56
CA ALA A 451 -2.13 20.67 -11.96
C ALA A 451 -1.47 19.58 -12.81
N MET A 452 -1.55 19.64 -14.15
CA MET A 452 -0.88 18.66 -15.01
C MET A 452 0.64 18.72 -14.88
N ILE A 453 1.22 19.94 -14.79
CA ILE A 453 2.65 20.13 -14.54
C ILE A 453 3.04 19.48 -13.20
N ALA A 454 2.24 19.69 -12.16
CA ALA A 454 2.50 19.11 -10.84
C ALA A 454 2.44 17.56 -10.86
N TYR A 455 1.49 16.94 -11.57
CA TYR A 455 1.47 15.48 -11.75
C TYR A 455 2.71 14.97 -12.47
N VAL A 456 3.16 15.65 -13.51
CA VAL A 456 4.39 15.31 -14.25
C VAL A 456 5.61 15.37 -13.34
N ASP A 457 5.70 16.39 -12.48
CA ASP A 457 6.82 16.53 -11.54
C ASP A 457 6.80 15.45 -10.46
N ASP A 458 5.63 15.01 -10.00
CA ASP A 458 5.50 13.87 -9.10
C ASP A 458 5.96 12.56 -9.77
N TYR A 459 5.62 12.32 -11.04
CA TYR A 459 6.13 11.16 -11.78
C TYR A 459 7.66 11.21 -11.95
N LYS A 460 8.25 12.40 -12.19
CA LYS A 460 9.71 12.57 -12.24
C LYS A 460 10.35 12.27 -10.89
N LEU A 461 9.75 12.73 -9.79
CA LEU A 461 10.25 12.41 -8.44
C LEU A 461 10.24 10.90 -8.19
N MET A 462 9.12 10.22 -8.50
CA MET A 462 9.03 8.76 -8.34
C MET A 462 10.03 8.03 -9.24
N LEU A 463 10.29 8.53 -10.45
CA LEU A 463 11.35 8.04 -11.34
C LEU A 463 12.73 8.15 -10.67
N LEU A 464 13.08 9.32 -10.14
CA LEU A 464 14.36 9.55 -9.47
C LEU A 464 14.54 8.63 -8.27
N LEU A 465 13.51 8.49 -7.43
CA LEU A 465 13.53 7.56 -6.29
C LEU A 465 13.72 6.12 -6.74
N THR A 466 13.05 5.70 -7.81
CA THR A 466 13.19 4.35 -8.37
C THR A 466 14.59 4.10 -8.91
N LEU A 467 15.20 5.08 -9.58
CA LEU A 467 16.58 4.98 -10.09
C LEU A 467 17.61 4.93 -8.95
N LEU A 468 17.40 5.70 -7.87
CA LEU A 468 18.27 5.67 -6.68
C LEU A 468 18.29 4.31 -5.97
N VAL A 469 17.24 3.52 -6.13
CA VAL A 469 17.16 2.17 -5.54
C VAL A 469 18.05 1.17 -6.27
N ILE A 470 18.25 1.33 -7.59
CA ILE A 470 18.97 0.34 -8.41
C ILE A 470 20.41 0.11 -7.90
N PRO A 471 21.23 1.14 -7.59
CA PRO A 471 22.56 0.92 -6.99
C PRO A 471 22.51 0.22 -5.64
N LEU A 472 21.47 0.46 -4.82
CA LEU A 472 21.34 -0.18 -3.51
C LEU A 472 21.12 -1.69 -3.59
N LEU A 473 20.66 -2.20 -4.75
CA LEU A 473 20.48 -3.65 -4.98
C LEU A 473 21.81 -4.44 -4.85
N PHE A 474 22.94 -3.80 -5.07
CA PHE A 474 24.25 -4.45 -4.87
C PHE A 474 24.55 -4.74 -3.40
N LEU A 475 23.83 -4.13 -2.45
CA LEU A 475 23.93 -4.42 -1.02
C LEU A 475 23.30 -5.78 -0.65
N ILE A 476 22.36 -6.29 -1.45
CA ILE A 476 21.73 -7.60 -1.21
C ILE A 476 22.76 -8.69 -1.48
N LYS A 477 23.02 -9.54 -0.48
CA LYS A 477 23.81 -10.75 -0.69
C LYS A 477 22.89 -11.86 -1.22
N PRO A 478 23.18 -12.43 -2.41
CA PRO A 478 22.40 -13.58 -2.88
C PRO A 478 22.49 -14.71 -1.86
N PRO A 479 21.40 -15.43 -1.58
CA PRO A 479 21.47 -16.61 -0.73
C PRO A 479 22.48 -17.59 -1.33
N LYS A 480 23.38 -18.13 -0.50
CA LYS A 480 24.34 -19.13 -0.95
C LYS A 480 23.57 -20.28 -1.60
N ARG A 481 23.86 -20.55 -2.85
CA ARG A 481 23.36 -21.74 -3.57
C ARG A 481 23.95 -22.94 -2.82
N ASN A 482 23.15 -23.64 -2.01
CA ASN A 482 23.52 -24.96 -1.54
C ASN A 482 23.51 -25.88 -2.76
N ILE A 483 24.63 -25.98 -3.44
CA ILE A 483 24.91 -27.05 -4.38
C ILE A 483 25.04 -28.28 -3.48
N PRO A 484 24.14 -29.29 -3.60
CA PRO A 484 24.36 -30.53 -2.87
C PRO A 484 25.75 -31.05 -3.23
N PRO A 485 26.53 -31.60 -2.26
CA PRO A 485 27.83 -32.18 -2.59
C PRO A 485 27.62 -33.20 -3.72
N VAL A 486 28.41 -33.09 -4.78
CA VAL A 486 28.49 -34.09 -5.83
C VAL A 486 28.95 -35.35 -5.09
N ILE A 487 28.04 -36.30 -4.94
CA ILE A 487 28.42 -37.63 -4.45
C ILE A 487 29.24 -38.22 -5.57
N ASP A 488 30.54 -38.20 -5.39
CA ASP A 488 31.50 -38.82 -6.29
C ASP A 488 31.31 -40.32 -6.20
N HIS A 489 30.53 -40.88 -7.11
CA HIS A 489 30.30 -42.32 -7.18
C HIS A 489 31.53 -43.11 -7.60
N ALA A 490 32.67 -42.41 -7.88
CA ALA A 490 33.96 -43.02 -8.21
C ALA A 490 34.75 -43.53 -6.99
N ALA A 491 34.25 -43.34 -5.76
CA ALA A 491 34.91 -43.81 -4.55
C ALA A 491 34.29 -45.08 -3.95
N MET A 492 33.43 -45.78 -4.71
CA MET A 492 32.82 -47.05 -4.28
C MET A 492 33.07 -48.23 -5.28
N GLU A 493 34.15 -48.15 -6.06
CA GLU A 493 34.66 -49.33 -6.79
C GLU A 493 36.01 -49.75 -6.20
#